data_95598fd0b8d4b56169a776bf872516e3
#
_entry.id   95598fd0b8d4b56169a776bf872516e3
#
_cell.length_a   1.000
_cell.length_b   1.000
_cell.length_c   1.000
_cell.angle_alpha   90.00
_cell.angle_beta   90.00
_cell.angle_gamma   90.00
#
_symmetry.space_group_name_H-M   'P 1'
#
loop_
_entity.id
_entity.type
_entity.pdbx_description
1 polymer ?
#
loop_
_entity_poly.entity_id
_entity_poly.type
_entity_poly.pdbx_seq_one_letter_code
_entity_poly.pdbx_strand_id
1 'polypeptide(L)'
;MKVTVCGGGAAGLAAAATLQRSGADVTVLERTDAVGASWRARYDGLRLNTTGRMSALPDLPCRPREYGEFPTRDDWVRYLEDFAAHHRIEVQFGVEATRIERAGDGWHVETNRGTTVSDLVVVAIGHDRHALVPDWPGREGFTGELLHSSAYRNACRFRGRDVLVVGPNVTGTEIAHHLVAAGAAKVRVSCRTPPNLIQRKVFGVNSNVLGMMLECLPVRVADQVCRLTARLLFGDLRRYGLPGSGDGVATRLRNRHQAPAYDDGFVADLKAGRIGVVPSVRGFDGGSVLLDDGSSIHPDVVIAATGYRCGLEELVGHLGVLDAAGRPLTSRADTHPNAPGLYFNGYRVNMTGQLRLMRLDAEALAATLDHAPG
;
A
#
# COMPACT_ATOMS: atom_id res chain seq x y z
N MET A 1 -24.48 -8.92 -18.95
CA MET A 1 -24.01 -9.31 -17.62
C MET A 1 -23.70 -8.04 -16.84
N LYS A 2 -24.30 -7.87 -15.65
CA LYS A 2 -24.08 -6.72 -14.77
C LYS A 2 -22.95 -7.00 -13.80
N VAL A 3 -22.01 -6.07 -13.67
CA VAL A 3 -20.87 -6.17 -12.75
C VAL A 3 -20.80 -4.95 -11.87
N THR A 4 -20.73 -5.17 -10.55
CA THR A 4 -20.43 -4.10 -9.59
C THR A 4 -18.98 -4.18 -9.15
N VAL A 5 -18.24 -3.07 -9.30
CA VAL A 5 -16.88 -2.90 -8.82
C VAL A 5 -16.90 -2.01 -7.58
N CYS A 6 -16.45 -2.54 -6.44
CA CYS A 6 -16.39 -1.80 -5.19
C CYS A 6 -15.02 -1.12 -5.04
N GLY A 7 -14.95 0.19 -5.25
CA GLY A 7 -13.76 1.04 -5.13
C GLY A 7 -13.30 1.68 -6.44
N GLY A 8 -13.21 3.01 -6.48
CA GLY A 8 -12.76 3.84 -7.62
C GLY A 8 -11.25 4.14 -7.62
N GLY A 9 -10.44 3.25 -7.04
CA GLY A 9 -8.97 3.32 -7.08
C GLY A 9 -8.38 2.63 -8.31
N ALA A 10 -7.04 2.56 -8.41
CA ALA A 10 -6.33 1.95 -9.54
C ALA A 10 -6.81 0.53 -9.87
N ALA A 11 -7.03 -0.31 -8.85
CA ALA A 11 -7.51 -1.69 -9.02
C ALA A 11 -8.93 -1.74 -9.59
N GLY A 12 -9.84 -0.93 -9.06
CA GLY A 12 -11.22 -0.90 -9.52
C GLY A 12 -11.35 -0.33 -10.92
N LEU A 13 -10.64 0.75 -11.23
CA LEU A 13 -10.61 1.34 -12.57
C LEU A 13 -10.04 0.35 -13.60
N ALA A 14 -8.96 -0.36 -13.27
CA ALA A 14 -8.40 -1.39 -14.14
C ALA A 14 -9.40 -2.51 -14.42
N ALA A 15 -10.08 -3.01 -13.37
CA ALA A 15 -11.12 -4.03 -13.52
C ALA A 15 -12.30 -3.52 -14.36
N ALA A 16 -12.78 -2.31 -14.09
CA ALA A 16 -13.89 -1.72 -14.83
C ALA A 16 -13.58 -1.60 -16.32
N ALA A 17 -12.42 -1.04 -16.69
CA ALA A 17 -12.03 -0.87 -18.09
C ALA A 17 -11.93 -2.20 -18.83
N THR A 18 -11.32 -3.23 -18.23
CA THR A 18 -11.17 -4.54 -18.89
C THR A 18 -12.52 -5.27 -19.03
N LEU A 19 -13.37 -5.22 -18.02
CA LEU A 19 -14.68 -5.85 -18.05
C LEU A 19 -15.65 -5.17 -19.02
N GLN A 20 -15.64 -3.83 -19.11
CA GLN A 20 -16.40 -3.09 -20.12
C GLN A 20 -15.99 -3.48 -21.55
N ARG A 21 -14.68 -3.67 -21.78
CA ARG A 21 -14.16 -4.11 -23.09
C ARG A 21 -14.64 -5.52 -23.45
N SER A 22 -14.84 -6.41 -22.46
CA SER A 22 -15.45 -7.75 -22.67
C SER A 22 -16.98 -7.71 -22.71
N GLY A 23 -17.59 -6.54 -22.85
CA GLY A 23 -19.04 -6.36 -23.03
C GLY A 23 -19.87 -6.43 -21.76
N ALA A 24 -19.28 -6.33 -20.57
CA ALA A 24 -20.03 -6.25 -19.32
C ALA A 24 -20.59 -4.84 -19.09
N ASP A 25 -21.77 -4.78 -18.47
CA ASP A 25 -22.37 -3.56 -17.94
C ASP A 25 -21.81 -3.30 -16.55
N VAL A 26 -20.85 -2.36 -16.45
CA VAL A 26 -20.02 -2.17 -15.25
C VAL A 26 -20.38 -0.87 -14.54
N THR A 27 -20.71 -0.97 -13.26
CA THR A 27 -20.85 0.18 -12.36
C THR A 27 -19.76 0.14 -11.29
N VAL A 28 -19.03 1.24 -11.11
CA VAL A 28 -18.04 1.40 -10.04
C VAL A 28 -18.66 2.18 -8.89
N LEU A 29 -18.60 1.62 -7.67
CA LEU A 29 -19.02 2.29 -6.44
C LEU A 29 -17.80 2.89 -5.75
N GLU A 30 -17.79 4.19 -5.52
CA GLU A 30 -16.71 4.88 -4.79
C GLU A 30 -17.31 5.68 -3.62
N ARG A 31 -16.77 5.43 -2.42
CA ARG A 31 -17.28 6.06 -1.18
C ARG A 31 -16.99 7.56 -1.08
N THR A 32 -16.00 8.04 -1.79
CA THR A 32 -15.59 9.45 -1.81
C THR A 32 -16.17 10.17 -3.02
N ASP A 33 -15.78 11.41 -3.22
CA ASP A 33 -16.25 12.30 -4.27
C ASP A 33 -15.36 12.30 -5.54
N ALA A 34 -14.28 11.49 -5.55
CA ALA A 34 -13.34 11.47 -6.66
C ALA A 34 -12.64 10.11 -6.83
N VAL A 35 -12.22 9.80 -8.06
CA VAL A 35 -11.35 8.65 -8.34
C VAL A 35 -9.98 8.82 -7.68
N GLY A 36 -9.37 7.72 -7.27
CA GLY A 36 -8.02 7.73 -6.70
C GLY A 36 -7.92 8.41 -5.34
N ALA A 37 -9.00 8.53 -4.59
CA ALA A 37 -9.06 9.24 -3.31
C ALA A 37 -7.99 8.79 -2.29
N SER A 38 -7.68 7.50 -2.23
CA SER A 38 -6.61 6.97 -1.37
C SER A 38 -5.24 7.55 -1.71
N TRP A 39 -4.98 7.88 -2.98
CA TRP A 39 -3.75 8.55 -3.44
C TRP A 39 -3.76 10.04 -3.11
N ARG A 40 -4.88 10.73 -3.34
CA ARG A 40 -5.05 12.16 -2.95
C ARG A 40 -4.79 12.38 -1.46
N ALA A 41 -5.15 11.39 -0.64
CA ALA A 41 -4.95 11.41 0.80
C ALA A 41 -3.50 11.19 1.24
N ARG A 42 -2.55 10.91 0.35
CA ARG A 42 -1.13 10.73 0.69
C ARG A 42 -0.41 12.06 0.88
N TYR A 43 0.79 11.98 1.45
CA TYR A 43 1.65 13.15 1.70
C TYR A 43 2.21 13.75 0.40
N ASP A 44 2.54 15.03 0.46
CA ASP A 44 2.90 15.85 -0.70
C ASP A 44 4.16 15.37 -1.43
N GLY A 45 5.13 14.83 -0.71
CA GLY A 45 6.39 14.36 -1.28
C GLY A 45 6.35 12.95 -1.88
N LEU A 46 5.20 12.26 -1.85
CA LEU A 46 5.11 10.88 -2.33
C LEU A 46 5.40 10.78 -3.82
N ARG A 47 6.25 9.81 -4.17
CA ARG A 47 6.48 9.35 -5.53
C ARG A 47 6.23 7.85 -5.62
N LEU A 48 5.74 7.39 -6.78
CA LEU A 48 5.63 5.95 -7.01
C LEU A 48 7.01 5.28 -6.93
N ASN A 49 7.02 4.09 -6.34
CA ASN A 49 8.22 3.26 -6.26
C ASN A 49 8.48 2.46 -7.56
N THR A 50 7.50 2.45 -8.45
CA THR A 50 7.57 1.84 -9.79
C THR A 50 7.52 2.93 -10.86
N THR A 51 8.16 2.69 -12.01
CA THR A 51 8.06 3.63 -13.12
C THR A 51 6.62 3.71 -13.64
N GLY A 52 6.25 4.86 -14.23
CA GLY A 52 4.94 5.02 -14.86
C GLY A 52 4.62 3.91 -15.85
N ARG A 53 5.61 3.48 -16.67
CA ARG A 53 5.43 2.36 -17.61
C ARG A 53 5.04 1.05 -16.95
N MET A 54 5.61 0.73 -15.78
CA MET A 54 5.28 -0.49 -15.04
C MET A 54 3.98 -0.35 -14.25
N SER A 55 3.61 0.86 -13.89
CA SER A 55 2.40 1.19 -13.15
C SER A 55 1.17 1.38 -14.05
N ALA A 56 1.37 1.51 -15.36
CA ALA A 56 0.30 1.75 -16.33
C ALA A 56 -0.83 0.74 -16.17
N LEU A 57 -2.06 1.24 -16.23
CA LEU A 57 -3.29 0.44 -16.26
C LEU A 57 -3.58 -0.04 -17.69
N PRO A 58 -4.56 -0.93 -17.91
CA PRO A 58 -4.84 -1.50 -19.23
C PRO A 58 -5.13 -0.41 -20.30
N ASP A 59 -4.57 -0.59 -21.48
CA ASP A 59 -4.85 0.18 -22.69
C ASP A 59 -4.54 1.70 -22.66
N LEU A 60 -4.08 2.24 -21.50
CA LEU A 60 -3.61 3.63 -21.42
C LEU A 60 -2.18 3.66 -20.85
N PRO A 61 -1.16 3.99 -21.67
CA PRO A 61 0.22 4.05 -21.18
C PRO A 61 0.45 5.26 -20.27
N CYS A 62 1.06 5.04 -19.11
CA CYS A 62 1.55 6.11 -18.23
C CYS A 62 2.91 6.60 -18.76
N ARG A 63 2.90 7.61 -19.66
CA ARG A 63 4.10 8.06 -20.38
C ARG A 63 4.97 8.94 -19.50
N PRO A 64 6.31 8.73 -19.46
CA PRO A 64 7.21 9.55 -18.65
C PRO A 64 7.22 11.05 -19.01
N ARG A 65 6.89 11.40 -20.25
CA ARG A 65 6.80 12.81 -20.69
C ARG A 65 5.59 13.55 -20.12
N GLU A 66 4.53 12.81 -19.77
CA GLU A 66 3.25 13.34 -19.29
C GLU A 66 3.16 13.28 -17.75
N TYR A 67 3.66 12.20 -17.15
CA TYR A 67 3.48 11.89 -15.72
C TYR A 67 4.80 11.66 -14.96
N GLY A 68 5.97 11.91 -15.60
CA GLY A 68 7.28 11.63 -15.02
C GLY A 68 7.69 10.15 -15.09
N GLU A 69 9.00 9.88 -14.94
CA GLU A 69 9.51 8.49 -14.90
C GLU A 69 8.98 7.72 -13.67
N PHE A 70 9.03 8.37 -12.52
CA PHE A 70 8.41 7.93 -11.27
C PHE A 70 7.35 8.98 -10.91
N PRO A 71 6.08 8.76 -11.28
CA PRO A 71 5.01 9.73 -11.04
C PRO A 71 4.96 10.20 -9.58
N THR A 72 4.75 11.49 -9.40
CA THR A 72 4.39 12.03 -8.09
C THR A 72 2.97 11.58 -7.71
N ARG A 73 2.56 11.82 -6.45
CA ARG A 73 1.18 11.62 -6.02
C ARG A 73 0.19 12.31 -6.97
N ASP A 74 0.45 13.56 -7.31
CA ASP A 74 -0.48 14.37 -8.11
C ASP A 74 -0.47 13.93 -9.58
N ASP A 75 0.70 13.57 -10.15
CA ASP A 75 0.78 12.98 -11.48
C ASP A 75 0.02 11.66 -11.56
N TRP A 76 0.10 10.83 -10.52
CA TRP A 76 -0.60 9.56 -10.47
C TRP A 76 -2.11 9.75 -10.35
N VAL A 77 -2.56 10.69 -9.54
CA VAL A 77 -3.99 11.05 -9.43
C VAL A 77 -4.52 11.53 -10.78
N ARG A 78 -3.82 12.45 -11.44
CA ARG A 78 -4.17 12.93 -12.78
C ARG A 78 -4.24 11.78 -13.79
N TYR A 79 -3.28 10.85 -13.76
CA TYR A 79 -3.32 9.65 -14.61
C TYR A 79 -4.57 8.80 -14.36
N LEU A 80 -5.01 8.62 -13.11
CA LEU A 80 -6.23 7.87 -12.80
C LEU A 80 -7.50 8.59 -13.29
N GLU A 81 -7.53 9.92 -13.23
CA GLU A 81 -8.63 10.73 -13.79
C GLU A 81 -8.67 10.61 -15.31
N ASP A 82 -7.52 10.77 -15.96
CA ASP A 82 -7.38 10.61 -17.42
C ASP A 82 -7.77 9.19 -17.86
N PHE A 83 -7.41 8.19 -17.06
CA PHE A 83 -7.78 6.78 -17.29
C PHE A 83 -9.29 6.57 -17.22
N ALA A 84 -9.94 7.07 -16.18
CA ALA A 84 -11.39 6.95 -16.00
C ALA A 84 -12.15 7.64 -17.14
N ALA A 85 -11.70 8.84 -17.54
CA ALA A 85 -12.26 9.59 -18.63
C ALA A 85 -12.07 8.90 -19.99
N HIS A 86 -10.85 8.39 -20.26
CA HIS A 86 -10.51 7.68 -21.51
C HIS A 86 -11.40 6.47 -21.75
N HIS A 87 -11.62 5.68 -20.69
CA HIS A 87 -12.47 4.48 -20.77
C HIS A 87 -13.95 4.77 -20.51
N ARG A 88 -14.33 6.02 -20.24
CA ARG A 88 -15.72 6.45 -19.92
C ARG A 88 -16.32 5.59 -18.80
N ILE A 89 -15.53 5.35 -17.74
CA ILE A 89 -15.96 4.51 -16.63
C ILE A 89 -17.03 5.24 -15.84
N GLU A 90 -18.20 4.61 -15.68
CA GLU A 90 -19.26 5.12 -14.83
C GLU A 90 -18.92 4.88 -13.36
N VAL A 91 -18.72 5.98 -12.61
CA VAL A 91 -18.41 5.93 -11.18
C VAL A 91 -19.52 6.59 -10.39
N GLN A 92 -20.14 5.85 -9.48
CA GLN A 92 -21.10 6.38 -8.52
C GLN A 92 -20.36 6.85 -7.27
N PHE A 93 -20.15 8.14 -7.16
CA PHE A 93 -19.48 8.78 -6.03
C PHE A 93 -20.37 8.91 -4.80
N GLY A 94 -19.74 8.89 -3.61
CA GLY A 94 -20.42 8.93 -2.32
C GLY A 94 -21.25 7.67 -2.04
N VAL A 95 -20.95 6.57 -2.72
CA VAL A 95 -21.58 5.26 -2.53
C VAL A 95 -20.60 4.29 -1.92
N GLU A 96 -20.82 3.94 -0.66
CA GLU A 96 -19.99 3.00 0.08
C GLU A 96 -20.65 1.63 0.14
N ALA A 97 -20.00 0.60 -0.39
CA ALA A 97 -20.39 -0.78 -0.18
C ALA A 97 -20.11 -1.17 1.28
N THR A 98 -21.13 -1.64 1.98
CA THR A 98 -21.06 -1.99 3.41
C THR A 98 -21.13 -3.50 3.64
N ARG A 99 -21.82 -4.25 2.74
CA ARG A 99 -21.96 -5.69 2.82
C ARG A 99 -22.20 -6.29 1.44
N ILE A 100 -21.69 -7.48 1.18
CA ILE A 100 -21.90 -8.22 -0.05
C ILE A 100 -22.47 -9.59 0.31
N GLU A 101 -23.65 -9.92 -0.21
CA GLU A 101 -24.35 -11.15 0.09
C GLU A 101 -24.74 -11.91 -1.19
N ARG A 102 -24.84 -13.21 -1.08
CA ARG A 102 -25.32 -14.06 -2.15
C ARG A 102 -26.83 -13.86 -2.35
N ALA A 103 -27.28 -13.76 -3.60
CA ALA A 103 -28.68 -13.56 -3.96
C ALA A 103 -29.04 -14.44 -5.17
N GLY A 104 -29.52 -15.64 -4.94
CA GLY A 104 -29.73 -16.62 -6.01
C GLY A 104 -28.42 -16.93 -6.72
N ASP A 105 -28.39 -16.75 -8.04
CA ASP A 105 -27.18 -16.95 -8.85
C ASP A 105 -26.26 -15.73 -8.91
N GLY A 106 -26.71 -14.57 -8.38
CA GLY A 106 -25.98 -13.32 -8.37
C GLY A 106 -25.63 -12.82 -6.95
N TRP A 107 -25.51 -11.51 -6.83
CA TRP A 107 -25.03 -10.81 -5.65
C TRP A 107 -25.88 -9.58 -5.30
N HIS A 108 -26.13 -9.38 -4.03
CA HIS A 108 -26.60 -8.12 -3.46
C HIS A 108 -25.41 -7.38 -2.84
N VAL A 109 -25.20 -6.15 -3.28
CA VAL A 109 -24.23 -5.22 -2.69
C VAL A 109 -25.01 -4.18 -1.91
N GLU A 110 -25.01 -4.28 -0.59
CA GLU A 110 -25.58 -3.28 0.29
C GLU A 110 -24.68 -2.04 0.32
N THR A 111 -25.30 -0.88 0.26
CA THR A 111 -24.61 0.40 0.27
C THR A 111 -25.28 1.38 1.23
N ASN A 112 -24.60 2.47 1.56
CA ASN A 112 -25.20 3.59 2.29
C ASN A 112 -26.38 4.29 1.53
N ARG A 113 -26.67 3.87 0.29
CA ARG A 113 -27.76 4.44 -0.55
C ARG A 113 -28.78 3.40 -1.01
N GLY A 114 -28.76 2.19 -0.45
CA GLY A 114 -29.62 1.07 -0.83
C GLY A 114 -28.83 -0.11 -1.38
N THR A 115 -29.51 -1.06 -2.00
CA THR A 115 -28.93 -2.31 -2.48
C THR A 115 -28.81 -2.30 -4.00
N THR A 116 -27.64 -2.71 -4.51
CA THR A 116 -27.41 -2.96 -5.95
C THR A 116 -27.36 -4.47 -6.21
N VAL A 117 -27.98 -4.89 -7.31
CA VAL A 117 -27.98 -6.31 -7.74
C VAL A 117 -27.03 -6.49 -8.92
N SER A 118 -26.19 -7.52 -8.88
CA SER A 118 -25.19 -7.79 -9.91
C SER A 118 -25.02 -9.29 -10.13
N ASP A 119 -24.63 -9.66 -11.34
CA ASP A 119 -24.25 -11.04 -11.67
C ASP A 119 -22.89 -11.38 -11.07
N LEU A 120 -21.96 -10.41 -11.11
CA LEU A 120 -20.60 -10.53 -10.57
C LEU A 120 -20.25 -9.31 -9.72
N VAL A 121 -19.35 -9.49 -8.74
CA VAL A 121 -18.80 -8.41 -7.92
C VAL A 121 -17.28 -8.47 -7.91
N VAL A 122 -16.64 -7.31 -8.08
CA VAL A 122 -15.20 -7.14 -7.92
C VAL A 122 -14.92 -6.26 -6.70
N VAL A 123 -14.30 -6.82 -5.68
CA VAL A 123 -13.87 -6.09 -4.50
C VAL A 123 -12.50 -5.47 -4.75
N ALA A 124 -12.42 -4.15 -4.79
CA ALA A 124 -11.21 -3.36 -5.07
C ALA A 124 -11.05 -2.16 -4.13
N ILE A 125 -11.48 -2.32 -2.85
CA ILE A 125 -11.49 -1.24 -1.83
C ILE A 125 -10.11 -0.87 -1.28
N GLY A 126 -9.06 -1.59 -1.68
CA GLY A 126 -7.66 -1.32 -1.34
C GLY A 126 -7.20 -1.89 0.00
N HIS A 127 -5.90 -1.72 0.29
CA HIS A 127 -5.25 -2.25 1.50
C HIS A 127 -5.30 -1.28 2.68
N ASP A 128 -5.38 0.02 2.42
CA ASP A 128 -5.07 1.08 3.38
C ASP A 128 -6.35 1.77 3.86
N ARG A 129 -7.36 0.96 4.22
CA ARG A 129 -8.67 1.48 4.62
C ARG A 129 -8.68 1.97 6.07
N HIS A 130 -8.17 1.17 7.00
CA HIS A 130 -8.17 1.48 8.42
C HIS A 130 -6.74 1.63 8.94
N ALA A 131 -6.42 2.83 9.44
CA ALA A 131 -5.14 3.12 10.08
C ALA A 131 -4.94 2.23 11.31
N LEU A 132 -3.78 1.57 11.39
CA LEU A 132 -3.43 0.71 12.51
C LEU A 132 -2.54 1.46 13.50
N VAL A 133 -3.12 2.00 14.56
CA VAL A 133 -2.37 2.51 15.71
C VAL A 133 -2.39 1.41 16.77
N PRO A 134 -1.23 0.88 17.20
CA PRO A 134 -1.19 -0.13 18.26
C PRO A 134 -1.78 0.40 19.57
N ASP A 135 -2.33 -0.50 20.36
CA ASP A 135 -2.88 -0.17 21.67
C ASP A 135 -1.76 -0.12 22.71
N TRP A 136 -0.95 0.95 22.62
CA TRP A 136 0.14 1.16 23.57
C TRP A 136 -0.42 1.58 24.93
N PRO A 137 -0.01 0.93 26.04
CA PRO A 137 -0.38 1.36 27.39
C PRO A 137 -0.04 2.84 27.60
N GLY A 138 -0.96 3.59 28.18
CA GLY A 138 -0.76 5.00 28.53
C GLY A 138 -0.84 6.02 27.36
N ARG A 139 -1.12 5.58 26.14
CA ARG A 139 -1.14 6.48 24.95
C ARG A 139 -2.13 7.64 25.06
N GLU A 140 -3.26 7.43 25.75
CA GLU A 140 -4.29 8.46 25.93
C GLU A 140 -3.84 9.60 26.84
N GLY A 141 -2.87 9.31 27.74
CA GLY A 141 -2.24 10.31 28.62
C GLY A 141 -1.01 10.99 28.01
N PHE A 142 -0.64 10.69 26.78
CA PHE A 142 0.52 11.30 26.14
C PHE A 142 0.28 12.79 25.91
N THR A 143 1.16 13.62 26.47
CA THR A 143 1.04 15.08 26.42
C THR A 143 1.56 15.70 25.13
N GLY A 144 2.32 14.95 24.33
CA GLY A 144 2.74 15.33 22.97
C GLY A 144 1.66 15.03 21.94
N GLU A 145 1.97 15.26 20.69
CA GLU A 145 1.09 14.93 19.57
C GLU A 145 1.31 13.49 19.09
N LEU A 146 0.26 12.66 19.10
CA LEU A 146 0.29 11.31 18.49
C LEU A 146 -0.60 11.29 17.26
N LEU A 147 -0.03 10.99 16.09
CA LEU A 147 -0.79 10.83 14.85
C LEU A 147 -0.38 9.57 14.09
N HIS A 148 -1.31 9.00 13.34
CA HIS A 148 -0.97 7.97 12.36
C HIS A 148 -0.43 8.61 11.08
N SER A 149 0.44 7.89 10.34
CA SER A 149 1.02 8.37 9.08
C SER A 149 -0.02 8.73 8.01
N SER A 150 -1.26 8.25 8.11
CA SER A 150 -2.37 8.67 7.23
C SER A 150 -2.77 10.14 7.43
N ALA A 151 -2.51 10.72 8.58
CA ALA A 151 -2.74 12.14 8.88
C ALA A 151 -1.53 13.04 8.56
N TYR A 152 -0.38 12.44 8.25
CA TYR A 152 0.79 13.19 7.81
C TYR A 152 0.59 13.70 6.37
N ARG A 153 0.80 14.99 6.13
CA ARG A 153 0.71 15.63 4.81
C ARG A 153 2.04 16.13 4.31
N ASN A 154 2.75 16.88 5.13
CA ASN A 154 4.10 17.37 4.83
C ASN A 154 4.90 17.59 6.11
N ALA A 155 6.21 17.72 5.95
CA ALA A 155 7.13 17.87 7.08
C ALA A 155 7.22 19.30 7.64
N CYS A 156 6.72 20.32 6.92
CA CYS A 156 6.94 21.73 7.29
C CYS A 156 6.38 22.08 8.68
N ARG A 157 5.24 21.46 9.08
CA ARG A 157 4.64 21.69 10.41
C ARG A 157 5.46 21.16 11.56
N PHE A 158 6.46 20.31 11.30
CA PHE A 158 7.32 19.69 12.30
C PHE A 158 8.70 20.33 12.40
N ARG A 159 8.93 21.44 11.70
CA ARG A 159 10.19 22.19 11.80
C ARG A 159 10.47 22.58 13.24
N GLY A 160 11.71 22.35 13.69
CA GLY A 160 12.14 22.64 15.06
C GLY A 160 11.58 21.71 16.14
N ARG A 161 10.78 20.68 15.78
CA ARG A 161 10.20 19.70 16.71
C ARG A 161 11.09 18.47 16.87
N ASP A 162 11.00 17.83 18.02
CA ASP A 162 11.56 16.49 18.27
C ASP A 162 10.51 15.44 17.87
N VAL A 163 10.79 14.65 16.84
CA VAL A 163 9.82 13.73 16.24
C VAL A 163 10.30 12.28 16.34
N LEU A 164 9.44 11.42 16.85
CA LEU A 164 9.59 9.96 16.79
C LEU A 164 8.70 9.38 15.70
N VAL A 165 9.29 8.68 14.73
CA VAL A 165 8.56 7.89 13.72
C VAL A 165 8.58 6.42 14.16
N VAL A 166 7.41 5.79 14.33
CA VAL A 166 7.32 4.39 14.74
C VAL A 166 7.07 3.50 13.53
N GLY A 167 8.05 2.63 13.23
CA GLY A 167 8.00 1.69 12.11
C GLY A 167 8.77 2.15 10.87
N PRO A 168 10.04 1.69 10.67
CA PRO A 168 10.90 2.10 9.56
C PRO A 168 10.65 1.29 8.28
N ASN A 169 9.40 1.12 7.89
CA ASN A 169 9.07 0.53 6.61
C ASN A 169 8.90 1.63 5.54
N VAL A 170 8.29 1.35 4.38
CA VAL A 170 8.17 2.28 3.24
C VAL A 170 7.82 3.71 3.70
N THR A 171 6.66 3.89 4.32
CA THR A 171 6.18 5.21 4.76
C THR A 171 7.06 5.83 5.85
N GLY A 172 7.51 5.04 6.82
CA GLY A 172 8.28 5.57 7.95
C GLY A 172 9.68 6.06 7.58
N THR A 173 10.36 5.38 6.63
CA THR A 173 11.67 5.82 6.12
C THR A 173 11.57 7.10 5.31
N GLU A 174 10.53 7.21 4.46
CA GLU A 174 10.29 8.41 3.67
C GLU A 174 9.92 9.62 4.56
N ILE A 175 9.01 9.43 5.53
CA ILE A 175 8.65 10.48 6.49
C ILE A 175 9.87 10.94 7.29
N ALA A 176 10.69 10.03 7.80
CA ALA A 176 11.88 10.38 8.56
C ALA A 176 12.87 11.23 7.74
N HIS A 177 13.10 10.87 6.47
CA HIS A 177 13.89 11.68 5.55
C HIS A 177 13.29 13.07 5.31
N HIS A 178 11.98 13.15 5.05
CA HIS A 178 11.28 14.42 4.85
C HIS A 178 11.37 15.35 6.08
N LEU A 179 11.27 14.79 7.29
CA LEU A 179 11.41 15.55 8.54
C LEU A 179 12.80 16.16 8.69
N VAL A 180 13.86 15.39 8.38
CA VAL A 180 15.24 15.90 8.36
C VAL A 180 15.38 17.03 7.34
N ALA A 181 14.89 16.83 6.12
CA ALA A 181 14.97 17.81 5.06
C ALA A 181 14.21 19.12 5.39
N ALA A 182 13.11 19.02 6.15
CA ALA A 182 12.32 20.19 6.59
C ALA A 182 12.88 20.90 7.80
N GLY A 183 13.94 20.38 8.46
CA GLY A 183 14.57 20.99 9.62
C GLY A 183 13.86 20.70 10.94
N ALA A 184 13.36 19.48 11.14
CA ALA A 184 13.00 19.01 12.47
C ALA A 184 14.22 19.06 13.41
N ALA A 185 14.03 19.45 14.67
CA ALA A 185 15.14 19.58 15.62
C ALA A 185 15.81 18.24 15.92
N LYS A 186 15.01 17.18 15.98
CA LYS A 186 15.47 15.82 16.18
C LYS A 186 14.54 14.84 15.50
N VAL A 187 15.11 13.85 14.82
CA VAL A 187 14.33 12.77 14.18
C VAL A 187 14.83 11.43 14.69
N ARG A 188 13.92 10.64 15.22
CA ARG A 188 14.20 9.27 15.67
C ARG A 188 13.23 8.30 15.00
N VAL A 189 13.73 7.09 14.79
CA VAL A 189 12.91 5.99 14.22
C VAL A 189 12.92 4.84 15.21
N SER A 190 11.72 4.46 15.70
CA SER A 190 11.55 3.27 16.53
C SER A 190 11.51 2.03 15.64
N CYS A 191 12.44 1.12 15.87
CA CYS A 191 12.68 -0.03 15.01
C CYS A 191 12.58 -1.36 15.78
N ARG A 192 11.47 -2.08 15.61
CA ARG A 192 11.30 -3.47 16.08
C ARG A 192 11.96 -4.48 15.13
N THR A 193 11.70 -4.30 13.86
CA THR A 193 12.19 -5.16 12.78
C THR A 193 12.78 -4.27 11.70
N PRO A 194 14.05 -4.49 11.30
CA PRO A 194 14.70 -3.62 10.33
C PRO A 194 14.00 -3.68 8.97
N PRO A 195 13.95 -2.58 8.24
CA PRO A 195 13.41 -2.57 6.89
C PRO A 195 14.32 -3.34 5.93
N ASN A 196 13.75 -3.97 4.94
CA ASN A 196 14.48 -4.36 3.74
C ASN A 196 14.58 -3.13 2.84
N LEU A 197 15.77 -2.52 2.78
CA LEU A 197 16.02 -1.32 1.98
C LEU A 197 16.50 -1.70 0.59
N ILE A 198 15.94 -1.03 -0.41
CA ILE A 198 16.36 -1.14 -1.82
C ILE A 198 16.44 0.26 -2.43
N GLN A 199 17.18 0.41 -3.53
CA GLN A 199 17.18 1.64 -4.33
C GLN A 199 16.19 1.51 -5.48
N ARG A 200 15.59 2.64 -5.94
CA ARG A 200 14.74 2.64 -7.15
C ARG A 200 15.49 2.18 -8.40
N LYS A 201 16.77 2.51 -8.50
CA LYS A 201 17.65 2.04 -9.57
C LYS A 201 18.92 1.43 -8.97
N VAL A 202 19.27 0.25 -9.42
CA VAL A 202 20.53 -0.44 -9.07
C VAL A 202 21.38 -0.49 -10.33
N PHE A 203 22.54 0.15 -10.31
CA PHE A 203 23.44 0.27 -11.47
C PHE A 203 22.73 0.78 -12.73
N GLY A 204 21.82 1.75 -12.58
CA GLY A 204 21.05 2.34 -13.69
C GLY A 204 19.82 1.53 -14.12
N VAL A 205 19.65 0.29 -13.63
CA VAL A 205 18.49 -0.56 -13.92
C VAL A 205 17.43 -0.39 -12.85
N ASN A 206 16.18 -0.27 -13.26
CA ASN A 206 15.05 -0.17 -12.33
C ASN A 206 14.91 -1.44 -11.47
N SER A 207 14.79 -1.28 -10.15
CA SER A 207 14.71 -2.39 -9.20
C SER A 207 13.52 -3.31 -9.43
N ASN A 208 12.42 -2.79 -9.96
CA ASN A 208 11.26 -3.63 -10.27
C ASN A 208 11.51 -4.55 -11.47
N VAL A 209 12.34 -4.11 -12.43
CA VAL A 209 12.78 -4.98 -13.54
C VAL A 209 13.70 -6.09 -13.01
N LEU A 210 14.63 -5.75 -12.11
CA LEU A 210 15.44 -6.76 -11.43
C LEU A 210 14.57 -7.68 -10.58
N GLY A 211 13.54 -7.16 -9.93
CA GLY A 211 12.52 -7.92 -9.18
C GLY A 211 11.82 -8.98 -10.03
N MET A 212 11.49 -8.66 -11.30
CA MET A 212 10.91 -9.64 -12.24
C MET A 212 11.85 -10.84 -12.48
N MET A 213 13.15 -10.57 -12.62
CA MET A 213 14.14 -11.63 -12.79
C MET A 213 14.29 -12.47 -11.52
N LEU A 214 14.26 -11.82 -10.37
CA LEU A 214 14.39 -12.50 -9.06
C LEU A 214 13.16 -13.37 -8.73
N GLU A 215 11.99 -13.06 -9.23
CA GLU A 215 10.77 -13.89 -9.04
C GLU A 215 10.88 -15.28 -9.69
N CYS A 216 11.72 -15.42 -10.72
CA CYS A 216 11.98 -16.73 -11.35
C CYS A 216 12.94 -17.60 -10.52
N LEU A 217 13.57 -17.07 -9.47
CA LEU A 217 14.55 -17.78 -8.64
C LEU A 217 13.90 -18.37 -7.37
N PRO A 218 14.49 -19.45 -6.81
CA PRO A 218 14.11 -19.90 -5.49
C PRO A 218 14.22 -18.76 -4.45
N VAL A 219 13.24 -18.65 -3.54
CA VAL A 219 13.14 -17.57 -2.55
C VAL A 219 14.45 -17.32 -1.79
N ARG A 220 15.15 -18.40 -1.39
CA ARG A 220 16.44 -18.29 -0.67
C ARG A 220 17.53 -17.63 -1.51
N VAL A 221 17.55 -17.91 -2.82
CA VAL A 221 18.52 -17.30 -3.75
C VAL A 221 18.20 -15.83 -3.97
N ALA A 222 16.93 -15.50 -4.22
CA ALA A 222 16.47 -14.12 -4.34
C ALA A 222 16.81 -13.30 -3.08
N ASP A 223 16.60 -13.85 -1.89
CA ASP A 223 16.95 -13.20 -0.62
C ASP A 223 18.46 -12.98 -0.46
N GLN A 224 19.28 -13.93 -0.90
CA GLN A 224 20.74 -13.78 -0.85
C GLN A 224 21.21 -12.68 -1.80
N VAL A 225 20.69 -12.66 -3.04
CA VAL A 225 20.99 -11.59 -4.03
C VAL A 225 20.60 -10.24 -3.47
N CYS A 226 19.39 -10.08 -2.94
CA CYS A 226 18.92 -8.82 -2.34
C CYS A 226 19.81 -8.40 -1.16
N ARG A 227 20.21 -9.32 -0.27
CA ARG A 227 21.11 -9.03 0.86
C ARG A 227 22.49 -8.58 0.43
N LEU A 228 23.08 -9.27 -0.54
CA LEU A 228 24.39 -8.90 -1.08
C LEU A 228 24.35 -7.53 -1.75
N THR A 229 23.32 -7.27 -2.57
CA THR A 229 23.11 -5.98 -3.21
C THR A 229 22.92 -4.86 -2.18
N ALA A 230 22.09 -5.07 -1.17
CA ALA A 230 21.88 -4.09 -0.10
C ALA A 230 23.18 -3.82 0.69
N ARG A 231 23.97 -4.87 0.98
CA ARG A 231 25.26 -4.72 1.66
C ARG A 231 26.29 -3.96 0.81
N LEU A 232 26.27 -4.17 -0.49
CA LEU A 232 27.15 -3.46 -1.43
C LEU A 232 26.78 -1.97 -1.52
N LEU A 233 25.48 -1.66 -1.63
CA LEU A 233 25.00 -0.30 -1.81
C LEU A 233 24.97 0.51 -0.51
N PHE A 234 24.54 -0.11 0.58
CA PHE A 234 24.29 0.58 1.85
C PHE A 234 25.35 0.28 2.94
N GLY A 235 26.16 -0.76 2.77
CA GLY A 235 27.10 -1.22 3.80
C GLY A 235 26.40 -1.90 4.98
N ASP A 236 27.09 -1.95 6.14
CA ASP A 236 26.53 -2.52 7.37
C ASP A 236 25.81 -1.45 8.20
N LEU A 237 24.49 -1.42 8.08
CA LEU A 237 23.64 -0.44 8.77
C LEU A 237 23.47 -0.71 10.27
N ARG A 238 23.92 -1.87 10.78
CA ARG A 238 23.93 -2.17 12.22
C ARG A 238 24.81 -1.19 13.01
N ARG A 239 25.87 -0.67 12.37
CA ARG A 239 26.76 0.34 12.94
C ARG A 239 26.05 1.67 13.26
N TYR A 240 24.86 1.88 12.67
CA TYR A 240 24.04 3.08 12.84
C TYR A 240 22.78 2.78 13.64
N GLY A 241 22.71 1.67 14.37
CA GLY A 241 21.63 1.31 15.28
C GLY A 241 20.49 0.50 14.67
N LEU A 242 20.48 0.25 13.37
CA LEU A 242 19.47 -0.65 12.80
C LEU A 242 19.77 -2.09 13.23
N PRO A 243 18.78 -2.83 13.77
CA PRO A 243 18.98 -4.23 14.13
C PRO A 243 19.32 -5.08 12.89
N GLY A 244 19.93 -6.24 13.11
CA GLY A 244 20.22 -7.17 12.02
C GLY A 244 18.95 -7.70 11.37
N SER A 245 18.96 -7.83 10.04
CA SER A 245 17.82 -8.36 9.29
C SER A 245 17.64 -9.86 9.55
N GLY A 246 16.45 -10.29 9.94
CA GLY A 246 16.06 -11.69 9.98
C GLY A 246 15.66 -12.22 8.59
N ASP A 247 14.47 -11.83 8.11
CA ASP A 247 13.90 -12.29 6.84
C ASP A 247 14.35 -11.44 5.65
N GLY A 248 14.62 -12.08 4.51
CA GLY A 248 14.93 -11.39 3.27
C GLY A 248 13.71 -10.78 2.59
N VAL A 249 13.94 -10.05 1.48
CA VAL A 249 12.88 -9.36 0.71
C VAL A 249 11.82 -10.33 0.21
N ALA A 250 12.25 -11.40 -0.48
CA ALA A 250 11.33 -12.38 -1.07
C ALA A 250 10.55 -13.16 0.01
N THR A 251 11.23 -13.53 1.10
CA THR A 251 10.58 -14.19 2.25
C THR A 251 9.52 -13.30 2.90
N ARG A 252 9.79 -12.00 3.13
CA ARG A 252 8.82 -11.07 3.71
C ARG A 252 7.64 -10.81 2.79
N LEU A 253 7.88 -10.62 1.49
CA LEU A 253 6.81 -10.48 0.51
C LEU A 253 5.88 -11.68 0.54
N ARG A 254 6.46 -12.89 0.51
CA ARG A 254 5.70 -14.14 0.45
C ARG A 254 4.91 -14.42 1.73
N ASN A 255 5.55 -14.26 2.90
CA ASN A 255 4.97 -14.70 4.19
C ASN A 255 4.20 -13.59 4.89
N ARG A 256 4.58 -12.32 4.71
CA ARG A 256 4.00 -11.17 5.43
C ARG A 256 3.33 -10.16 4.52
N HIS A 257 3.36 -10.33 3.19
CA HIS A 257 2.88 -9.36 2.21
C HIS A 257 3.48 -7.95 2.42
N GLN A 258 4.72 -7.91 2.90
CA GLN A 258 5.42 -6.68 3.23
C GLN A 258 6.42 -6.30 2.14
N ALA A 259 6.16 -5.20 1.44
CA ALA A 259 7.04 -4.66 0.43
C ALA A 259 8.34 -4.10 1.05
N PRO A 260 9.47 -4.13 0.32
CA PRO A 260 10.70 -3.45 0.74
C PRO A 260 10.50 -1.94 0.73
N ALA A 261 11.28 -1.23 1.57
CA ALA A 261 11.32 0.21 1.59
C ALA A 261 12.33 0.73 0.55
N TYR A 262 11.93 1.73 -0.21
CA TYR A 262 12.82 2.39 -1.15
C TYR A 262 13.59 3.51 -0.46
N ASP A 263 14.91 3.53 -0.65
CA ASP A 263 15.76 4.55 -0.06
C ASP A 263 15.78 5.81 -0.96
N ASP A 264 15.25 6.89 -0.45
CA ASP A 264 15.26 8.22 -1.07
C ASP A 264 16.16 9.22 -0.34
N GLY A 265 17.01 8.72 0.57
CA GLY A 265 17.90 9.54 1.38
C GLY A 265 17.92 9.17 2.86
N PHE A 266 17.03 8.26 3.29
CA PHE A 266 16.99 7.77 4.67
C PHE A 266 18.33 7.20 5.13
N VAL A 267 19.00 6.38 4.29
CA VAL A 267 20.30 5.79 4.63
C VAL A 267 21.39 6.86 4.74
N ALA A 268 21.37 7.88 3.89
CA ALA A 268 22.32 8.99 3.98
C ALA A 268 22.12 9.80 5.27
N ASP A 269 20.88 10.06 5.66
CA ASP A 269 20.55 10.76 6.90
C ASP A 269 20.92 9.94 8.14
N LEU A 270 20.67 8.63 8.09
CA LEU A 270 21.05 7.70 9.14
C LEU A 270 22.57 7.67 9.36
N LYS A 271 23.33 7.54 8.27
CA LYS A 271 24.81 7.50 8.32
C LYS A 271 25.41 8.82 8.78
N ALA A 272 24.77 9.92 8.47
CA ALA A 272 25.16 11.26 8.92
C ALA A 272 24.73 11.58 10.37
N GLY A 273 24.04 10.65 11.05
CA GLY A 273 23.55 10.87 12.43
C GLY A 273 22.37 11.84 12.52
N ARG A 274 21.75 12.21 11.39
CA ARG A 274 20.56 13.07 11.38
C ARG A 274 19.29 12.31 11.79
N ILE A 275 19.28 11.01 11.62
CA ILE A 275 18.21 10.11 12.09
C ILE A 275 18.81 9.18 13.15
N GLY A 276 18.25 9.20 14.36
CA GLY A 276 18.57 8.25 15.42
C GLY A 276 17.67 7.01 15.35
N VAL A 277 18.20 5.84 15.71
CA VAL A 277 17.39 4.62 15.85
C VAL A 277 17.20 4.33 17.33
N VAL A 278 15.97 4.03 17.72
CA VAL A 278 15.60 3.62 19.08
C VAL A 278 14.85 2.29 19.07
N PRO A 279 14.83 1.54 20.18
CA PRO A 279 14.06 0.30 20.30
C PRO A 279 12.56 0.49 20.08
N SER A 280 11.79 -0.60 20.10
CA SER A 280 10.34 -0.57 19.98
C SER A 280 9.70 0.26 21.10
N VAL A 281 8.60 0.93 20.76
CA VAL A 281 7.74 1.56 21.74
C VAL A 281 6.98 0.49 22.53
N ARG A 282 7.12 0.53 23.86
CA ARG A 282 6.40 -0.31 24.80
C ARG A 282 5.13 0.36 25.33
N GLY A 283 5.15 1.68 25.51
CA GLY A 283 4.03 2.44 26.07
C GLY A 283 4.37 3.91 26.22
N PHE A 284 3.49 4.62 26.95
CA PHE A 284 3.60 6.05 27.22
C PHE A 284 3.39 6.33 28.71
N ASP A 285 4.02 7.40 29.21
CA ASP A 285 3.82 7.92 30.56
C ASP A 285 3.95 9.45 30.52
N GLY A 286 2.82 10.16 30.58
CA GLY A 286 2.76 11.60 30.38
C GLY A 286 3.44 12.04 29.10
N GLY A 287 4.50 12.87 29.18
CA GLY A 287 5.30 13.31 28.03
C GLY A 287 6.36 12.31 27.55
N SER A 288 6.45 11.14 28.18
CA SER A 288 7.50 10.15 27.90
C SER A 288 6.98 9.02 27.01
N VAL A 289 7.81 8.59 26.06
CA VAL A 289 7.66 7.33 25.31
C VAL A 289 8.60 6.30 25.92
N LEU A 290 8.04 5.22 26.45
CA LEU A 290 8.76 4.11 27.05
C LEU A 290 9.19 3.11 25.99
N LEU A 291 10.46 2.68 26.03
CA LEU A 291 11.05 1.76 25.04
C LEU A 291 11.25 0.37 25.61
N ASP A 292 11.39 -0.65 24.75
CA ASP A 292 11.51 -2.05 25.13
C ASP A 292 12.80 -2.37 25.92
N ASP A 293 13.85 -1.56 25.80
CA ASP A 293 15.09 -1.68 26.56
C ASP A 293 15.02 -1.07 27.98
N GLY A 294 13.85 -0.53 28.36
CA GLY A 294 13.64 0.14 29.64
C GLY A 294 14.00 1.62 29.64
N SER A 295 14.58 2.14 28.57
CA SER A 295 14.84 3.59 28.42
C SER A 295 13.56 4.36 28.07
N SER A 296 13.62 5.68 28.18
CA SER A 296 12.54 6.59 27.78
C SER A 296 13.06 7.78 26.99
N ILE A 297 12.20 8.33 26.15
CA ILE A 297 12.45 9.54 25.36
C ILE A 297 11.25 10.48 25.47
N HIS A 298 11.47 11.78 25.20
CA HIS A 298 10.44 12.81 25.33
C HIS A 298 10.27 13.54 23.98
N PRO A 299 9.64 12.92 22.97
CA PRO A 299 9.40 13.60 21.71
C PRO A 299 8.20 14.55 21.83
N ASP A 300 8.24 15.66 21.07
CA ASP A 300 7.07 16.54 20.90
C ASP A 300 5.97 15.86 20.09
N VAL A 301 6.36 14.97 19.17
CA VAL A 301 5.46 14.32 18.21
C VAL A 301 5.83 12.86 18.02
N VAL A 302 4.82 12.01 17.98
CA VAL A 302 4.94 10.59 17.59
C VAL A 302 4.12 10.36 16.32
N ILE A 303 4.77 9.90 15.25
CA ILE A 303 4.13 9.53 13.99
C ILE A 303 4.11 8.00 13.90
N ALA A 304 2.94 7.39 14.04
CA ALA A 304 2.74 5.95 13.91
C ALA A 304 2.70 5.56 12.42
N ALA A 305 3.82 5.08 11.87
CA ALA A 305 3.93 4.51 10.53
C ALA A 305 3.74 2.97 10.60
N THR A 306 2.71 2.54 11.30
CA THR A 306 2.47 1.16 11.74
C THR A 306 1.55 0.37 10.79
N GLY A 307 1.19 0.96 9.65
CA GLY A 307 0.45 0.30 8.58
C GLY A 307 -1.07 0.39 8.72
N TYR A 308 -1.76 -0.50 8.02
CA TYR A 308 -3.22 -0.45 7.86
C TYR A 308 -3.83 -1.84 7.92
N ARG A 309 -5.15 -1.89 8.09
CA ARG A 309 -5.99 -3.07 7.84
C ARG A 309 -6.89 -2.83 6.63
N CYS A 310 -7.17 -3.88 5.89
CA CYS A 310 -8.00 -3.78 4.68
C CYS A 310 -9.49 -3.54 5.01
N GLY A 311 -9.99 -4.05 6.14
CA GLY A 311 -11.41 -3.95 6.53
C GLY A 311 -12.35 -4.76 5.63
N LEU A 312 -11.86 -5.86 5.05
CA LEU A 312 -12.67 -6.78 4.23
C LEU A 312 -13.61 -7.62 5.07
N GLU A 313 -13.30 -7.81 6.35
CA GLU A 313 -14.07 -8.61 7.28
C GLU A 313 -15.51 -8.11 7.41
N GLU A 314 -15.71 -6.80 7.43
CA GLU A 314 -17.02 -6.16 7.49
C GLU A 314 -17.85 -6.42 6.23
N LEU A 315 -17.18 -6.44 5.08
CA LEU A 315 -17.81 -6.50 3.76
C LEU A 315 -18.15 -7.95 3.35
N VAL A 316 -17.20 -8.90 3.55
CA VAL A 316 -17.28 -10.28 3.02
C VAL A 316 -16.83 -11.35 4.01
N GLY A 317 -16.51 -11.01 5.27
CA GLY A 317 -15.98 -11.96 6.24
C GLY A 317 -16.91 -13.14 6.53
N HIS A 318 -18.22 -12.90 6.54
CA HIS A 318 -19.26 -13.91 6.74
C HIS A 318 -19.32 -14.98 5.62
N LEU A 319 -18.71 -14.74 4.45
CA LEU A 319 -18.66 -15.67 3.33
C LEU A 319 -17.54 -16.73 3.48
N GLY A 320 -16.64 -16.58 4.45
CA GLY A 320 -15.50 -17.48 4.64
C GLY A 320 -14.47 -17.43 3.52
N VAL A 321 -14.30 -16.26 2.89
CA VAL A 321 -13.41 -16.04 1.74
C VAL A 321 -12.09 -15.34 2.11
N LEU A 322 -11.87 -15.12 3.42
CA LEU A 322 -10.69 -14.43 3.95
C LEU A 322 -9.84 -15.38 4.81
N ASP A 323 -8.53 -15.13 4.82
CA ASP A 323 -7.61 -15.79 5.75
C ASP A 323 -7.69 -15.17 7.17
N ALA A 324 -6.96 -15.75 8.13
CA ALA A 324 -6.91 -15.26 9.52
C ALA A 324 -6.37 -13.83 9.68
N ALA A 325 -5.74 -13.27 8.63
CA ALA A 325 -5.25 -11.89 8.59
C ALA A 325 -6.22 -10.95 7.84
N GLY A 326 -7.43 -11.40 7.50
CA GLY A 326 -8.44 -10.62 6.77
C GLY A 326 -8.11 -10.41 5.29
N ARG A 327 -7.29 -11.27 4.68
CA ARG A 327 -6.88 -11.17 3.27
C ARG A 327 -7.65 -12.16 2.42
N PRO A 328 -7.96 -11.84 1.15
CA PRO A 328 -8.63 -12.77 0.25
C PRO A 328 -7.86 -14.08 0.08
N LEU A 329 -8.59 -15.19 0.14
CA LEU A 329 -8.06 -16.55 -0.14
C LEU A 329 -7.85 -16.80 -1.63
N THR A 330 -8.51 -16.04 -2.50
CA THR A 330 -8.42 -16.10 -3.95
C THR A 330 -7.87 -14.81 -4.55
N SER A 331 -7.37 -14.86 -5.75
CA SER A 331 -6.82 -13.73 -6.49
C SER A 331 -6.89 -13.95 -8.00
N ARG A 332 -6.61 -12.91 -8.79
CA ARG A 332 -6.73 -12.94 -10.26
C ARG A 332 -8.17 -13.20 -10.68
N ALA A 333 -8.35 -14.26 -11.50
CA ALA A 333 -9.61 -14.71 -12.04
C ALA A 333 -10.24 -15.88 -11.25
N ASP A 334 -9.67 -16.21 -10.09
CA ASP A 334 -10.19 -17.30 -9.27
C ASP A 334 -11.27 -16.77 -8.32
N THR A 335 -12.33 -17.57 -8.15
CA THR A 335 -13.36 -17.36 -7.14
C THR A 335 -13.30 -18.45 -6.08
N HIS A 336 -13.70 -18.11 -4.85
CA HIS A 336 -13.82 -19.11 -3.79
C HIS A 336 -15.07 -19.97 -4.03
N PRO A 337 -15.04 -21.31 -3.75
CA PRO A 337 -16.23 -22.17 -3.92
C PRO A 337 -17.48 -21.67 -3.18
N ASN A 338 -17.31 -21.04 -2.01
CA ASN A 338 -18.42 -20.46 -1.26
C ASN A 338 -18.95 -19.14 -1.87
N ALA A 339 -18.21 -18.55 -2.82
CA ALA A 339 -18.52 -17.23 -3.37
C ALA A 339 -18.20 -17.16 -4.88
N PRO A 340 -18.81 -18.04 -5.71
CA PRO A 340 -18.61 -17.99 -7.18
C PRO A 340 -19.14 -16.65 -7.72
N GLY A 341 -18.33 -16.00 -8.58
CA GLY A 341 -18.65 -14.67 -9.12
C GLY A 341 -18.23 -13.49 -8.23
N LEU A 342 -17.60 -13.76 -7.08
CA LEU A 342 -16.96 -12.72 -6.25
C LEU A 342 -15.45 -12.75 -6.47
N TYR A 343 -14.90 -11.63 -6.94
CA TYR A 343 -13.49 -11.47 -7.28
C TYR A 343 -12.82 -10.40 -6.43
N PHE A 344 -11.49 -10.52 -6.30
CA PHE A 344 -10.67 -9.57 -5.56
C PHE A 344 -9.56 -9.01 -6.44
N ASN A 345 -9.50 -7.68 -6.61
CA ASN A 345 -8.40 -7.03 -7.34
C ASN A 345 -7.65 -6.05 -6.45
N GLY A 346 -6.31 -6.10 -6.53
CA GLY A 346 -5.43 -5.18 -5.82
C GLY A 346 -4.88 -5.68 -4.48
N TYR A 347 -5.05 -6.95 -4.14
CA TYR A 347 -4.61 -7.54 -2.86
C TYR A 347 -3.32 -8.38 -2.96
N ARG A 348 -2.80 -8.59 -4.16
CA ARG A 348 -1.53 -9.30 -4.36
C ARG A 348 -0.35 -8.37 -4.20
N VAL A 349 0.73 -8.90 -3.63
CA VAL A 349 2.01 -8.19 -3.47
C VAL A 349 3.14 -9.06 -3.99
N ASN A 350 4.02 -8.49 -4.81
CA ASN A 350 5.23 -9.14 -5.29
C ASN A 350 6.37 -8.13 -5.53
N MET A 351 7.50 -8.60 -6.04
CA MET A 351 8.69 -7.77 -6.31
C MET A 351 8.54 -6.85 -7.52
N THR A 352 7.54 -7.07 -8.38
CA THR A 352 7.37 -6.30 -9.63
C THR A 352 6.52 -5.05 -9.47
N GLY A 353 5.87 -4.89 -8.33
CA GLY A 353 5.01 -3.76 -8.00
C GLY A 353 3.52 -4.09 -8.06
N GLN A 354 2.80 -3.56 -7.09
CA GLN A 354 1.39 -3.83 -6.87
C GLN A 354 0.49 -3.30 -8.00
N LEU A 355 0.80 -2.11 -8.55
CA LEU A 355 0.01 -1.53 -9.65
C LEU A 355 0.04 -2.41 -10.92
N ARG A 356 1.21 -2.97 -11.22
CA ARG A 356 1.35 -3.95 -12.30
C ARG A 356 0.48 -5.19 -12.06
N LEU A 357 0.42 -5.68 -10.82
CA LEU A 357 -0.42 -6.83 -10.48
C LEU A 357 -1.90 -6.51 -10.60
N MET A 358 -2.34 -5.33 -10.21
CA MET A 358 -3.74 -4.87 -10.38
C MET A 358 -4.17 -4.94 -11.85
N ARG A 359 -3.28 -4.49 -12.76
CA ARG A 359 -3.51 -4.60 -14.20
C ARG A 359 -3.62 -6.05 -14.66
N LEU A 360 -2.62 -6.88 -14.33
CA LEU A 360 -2.60 -8.29 -14.75
C LEU A 360 -3.78 -9.11 -14.21
N ASP A 361 -4.22 -8.79 -12.99
CA ASP A 361 -5.37 -9.45 -12.38
C ASP A 361 -6.69 -9.02 -13.06
N ALA A 362 -6.81 -7.74 -13.43
CA ALA A 362 -7.94 -7.23 -14.19
C ALA A 362 -8.01 -7.83 -15.61
N GLU A 363 -6.88 -7.93 -16.31
CA GLU A 363 -6.77 -8.56 -17.62
C GLU A 363 -7.14 -10.05 -17.55
N ALA A 364 -6.66 -10.78 -16.53
CA ALA A 364 -6.99 -12.17 -16.31
C ALA A 364 -8.48 -12.38 -16.01
N LEU A 365 -9.09 -11.50 -15.21
CA LEU A 365 -10.51 -11.55 -14.91
C LEU A 365 -11.36 -11.37 -16.17
N ALA A 366 -11.05 -10.39 -17.00
CA ALA A 366 -11.79 -10.16 -18.25
C ALA A 366 -11.71 -11.37 -19.19
N ALA A 367 -10.54 -12.01 -19.29
CA ALA A 367 -10.35 -13.20 -20.14
C ALA A 367 -11.24 -14.39 -19.72
N THR A 368 -11.64 -14.50 -18.44
CA THR A 368 -12.58 -15.58 -18.04
C THR A 368 -14.00 -15.35 -18.54
N LEU A 369 -14.38 -14.10 -18.75
CA LEU A 369 -15.71 -13.76 -19.27
C LEU A 369 -15.81 -14.00 -20.76
N ASP A 370 -14.74 -13.79 -21.51
CA ASP A 370 -14.68 -14.02 -22.96
C ASP A 370 -14.80 -15.52 -23.30
N HIS A 371 -14.57 -16.41 -22.32
CA HIS A 371 -14.58 -17.88 -22.48
C HIS A 371 -15.82 -18.54 -21.82
N ALA A 372 -16.69 -17.78 -21.17
CA ALA A 372 -17.93 -18.33 -20.62
C ALA A 372 -18.86 -18.70 -21.76
N PRO A 373 -19.32 -19.96 -21.84
CA PRO A 373 -20.34 -20.35 -22.84
C PRO A 373 -21.61 -19.53 -22.53
N GLY A 374 -22.14 -18.85 -23.57
CA GLY A 374 -23.37 -18.07 -23.52
C GLY A 374 -24.61 -18.90 -23.26
#